data_5e919087803b9685d2199b3e0ec72ee9
#
_entry.id   5e919087803b9685d2199b3e0ec72ee9
#
_cell.length_a   1.000
_cell.length_b   1.000
_cell.length_c   1.000
_cell.angle_alpha   90.00
_cell.angle_beta   90.00
_cell.angle_gamma   90.00
#
_symmetry.space_group_name_H-M   'P 1'
#
loop_
_entity.id
_entity.type
_entity.pdbx_description
1 polymer ?
#
loop_
_entity_poly.entity_id
_entity_poly.type
_entity_poly.pdbx_seq_one_letter_code
_entity_poly.pdbx_strand_id
1 'polypeptide(L)'
;MNRILLTLLAFSGLYLASCNSATPPPVTVQDIPFSGGEGTSLPSLSSDGTQLLLSWVSTPTDSTAQFQFARLGEDGTWSSPEQIAEGSNWFVNWADYPALVQNKGSLLAYHLQKSSPGKFSYDILLHALPKGETNWRGGLPLHRDSTQTEHGFVSAAAYTDSTFLVSWLDGRNTGGGGHDSHDAHSGAMSIRAAEVSLQGQVIWDTQLDAKTCDCCQTSTAITSQGAVVVYRNRSDREIRDIAITRLLDGAWTEPSIIHADGWEIAGCPVNGPKVVAQGNTLLVGWFTAAKGAVKVQFSFSSDAGANFGAPITVEGQGIIGRVEVALLDEQSGIAAWMETNKAGTFLMAARIESGGKMGKRWEIGAMDSGRKSGFPQLEVLGDRVYFAWTEVKGETNQVRTVFLPKAAF
;
A
#
# COMPACT_ATOMS: atom_id res chain seq x y z
N MET A 1 2.90 56.66 -83.18
CA MET A 1 2.03 55.65 -82.59
C MET A 1 2.83 54.84 -81.57
N ASN A 2 2.83 55.35 -80.32
CA ASN A 2 3.63 54.69 -79.20
C ASN A 2 2.67 53.78 -78.37
N ARG A 3 3.00 52.51 -78.30
CA ARG A 3 2.34 51.56 -77.40
C ARG A 3 3.20 51.50 -76.10
N ILE A 4 2.59 51.94 -75.04
CA ILE A 4 3.16 51.78 -73.67
C ILE A 4 2.75 50.42 -73.10
N LEU A 5 3.74 49.59 -72.75
CA LEU A 5 3.53 48.27 -72.15
C LEU A 5 3.57 48.51 -70.61
N LEU A 6 2.46 48.29 -69.90
CA LEU A 6 2.39 48.27 -68.45
C LEU A 6 2.72 46.88 -67.90
N THR A 7 3.80 46.77 -67.18
CA THR A 7 4.20 45.54 -66.49
C THR A 7 3.63 45.59 -65.06
N LEU A 8 2.68 44.69 -64.76
CA LEU A 8 2.20 44.52 -63.40
C LEU A 8 3.18 43.59 -62.62
N LEU A 9 3.82 44.10 -61.60
CA LEU A 9 4.55 43.33 -60.61
C LEU A 9 3.58 42.80 -59.55
N ALA A 10 3.35 41.48 -59.51
CA ALA A 10 2.63 40.83 -58.43
C ALA A 10 3.55 40.58 -57.25
N PHE A 11 3.33 41.28 -56.14
CA PHE A 11 4.00 41.00 -54.86
C PHE A 11 3.32 39.84 -54.16
N SER A 12 3.89 38.65 -54.19
CA SER A 12 3.46 37.51 -53.36
C SER A 12 4.01 37.67 -51.94
N GLY A 13 3.18 38.14 -51.03
CA GLY A 13 3.51 38.16 -49.61
C GLY A 13 3.50 36.75 -49.03
N LEU A 14 4.66 36.19 -48.70
CA LEU A 14 4.81 34.98 -47.89
C LEU A 14 4.39 35.33 -46.43
N TYR A 15 3.19 34.93 -46.02
CA TYR A 15 2.85 34.88 -44.59
C TYR A 15 3.56 33.70 -43.94
N LEU A 16 4.69 33.97 -43.23
CA LEU A 16 5.26 33.01 -42.31
C LEU A 16 4.35 32.94 -41.08
N ALA A 17 3.48 31.93 -41.03
CA ALA A 17 2.75 31.57 -39.83
C ALA A 17 3.77 31.02 -38.82
N SER A 18 4.21 31.85 -37.87
CA SER A 18 4.97 31.45 -36.71
C SER A 18 4.03 30.63 -35.80
N CYS A 19 4.14 29.31 -35.86
CA CYS A 19 3.54 28.47 -34.83
C CYS A 19 4.32 28.70 -33.54
N ASN A 20 3.85 29.59 -32.67
CA ASN A 20 4.23 29.65 -31.27
C ASN A 20 3.71 28.36 -30.63
N SER A 21 4.49 27.30 -30.60
CA SER A 21 4.26 26.18 -29.74
C SER A 21 4.43 26.66 -28.29
N ALA A 22 3.34 27.05 -27.64
CA ALA A 22 3.34 27.31 -26.20
C ALA A 22 3.89 26.05 -25.52
N THR A 23 4.98 26.20 -24.78
CA THR A 23 5.51 25.12 -23.93
C THR A 23 4.38 24.71 -22.99
N PRO A 24 4.01 23.42 -22.94
CA PRO A 24 2.98 22.99 -22.02
C PRO A 24 3.35 23.39 -20.59
N PRO A 25 2.40 23.78 -19.77
CA PRO A 25 2.66 24.16 -18.38
C PRO A 25 3.40 23.02 -17.66
N PRO A 26 4.30 23.33 -16.71
CA PRO A 26 5.01 22.32 -15.96
C PRO A 26 3.99 21.44 -15.21
N VAL A 27 4.17 20.12 -15.31
CA VAL A 27 3.37 19.16 -14.55
C VAL A 27 3.66 19.36 -13.07
N THR A 28 2.62 19.49 -12.26
CA THR A 28 2.69 19.66 -10.80
C THR A 28 1.82 18.62 -10.11
N VAL A 29 2.16 18.28 -8.86
CA VAL A 29 1.30 17.50 -7.97
C VAL A 29 0.00 18.29 -7.75
N GLN A 30 -1.14 17.62 -7.92
CA GLN A 30 -2.46 18.23 -7.82
C GLN A 30 -3.19 17.70 -6.59
N ASP A 31 -3.68 18.61 -5.74
CA ASP A 31 -4.50 18.25 -4.59
C ASP A 31 -5.89 17.75 -5.02
N ILE A 32 -6.38 16.74 -4.32
CA ILE A 32 -7.78 16.34 -4.36
C ILE A 32 -8.37 16.73 -3.01
N PRO A 33 -9.32 17.70 -2.97
CA PRO A 33 -9.92 18.10 -1.70
C PRO A 33 -10.54 16.91 -0.97
N PHE A 34 -10.21 16.75 0.31
CA PHE A 34 -10.72 15.70 1.17
C PHE A 34 -11.68 16.28 2.22
N SER A 35 -12.90 15.77 2.27
CA SER A 35 -13.99 16.30 3.12
C SER A 35 -14.04 15.72 4.52
N GLY A 36 -13.17 14.77 4.89
CA GLY A 36 -13.17 14.14 6.22
C GLY A 36 -12.73 15.06 7.37
N GLY A 37 -12.05 16.17 7.06
CA GLY A 37 -11.67 17.19 8.05
C GLY A 37 -10.48 16.80 8.93
N GLU A 38 -10.31 17.58 10.02
CA GLU A 38 -9.31 17.34 11.05
C GLU A 38 -9.63 16.11 11.89
N GLY A 39 -8.62 15.51 12.51
CA GLY A 39 -8.75 14.29 13.31
C GLY A 39 -8.80 13.01 12.48
N THR A 40 -8.54 13.08 11.18
CA THR A 40 -8.48 11.93 10.27
C THR A 40 -7.05 11.44 10.07
N SER A 41 -6.87 10.12 9.98
CA SER A 41 -5.57 9.47 9.84
C SER A 41 -5.68 8.08 9.20
N LEU A 42 -4.54 7.43 8.97
CA LEU A 42 -4.45 6.04 8.51
C LEU A 42 -5.23 5.82 7.19
N PRO A 43 -4.93 6.58 6.13
CA PRO A 43 -5.59 6.36 4.86
C PRO A 43 -5.22 5.00 4.28
N SER A 44 -6.17 4.38 3.57
CA SER A 44 -5.91 3.24 2.69
C SER A 44 -6.60 3.50 1.35
N LEU A 45 -5.88 3.28 0.26
CA LEU A 45 -6.41 3.35 -1.11
C LEU A 45 -6.66 1.93 -1.62
N SER A 46 -7.75 1.74 -2.35
CA SER A 46 -8.09 0.49 -3.01
C SER A 46 -8.71 0.75 -4.37
N SER A 47 -8.18 0.12 -5.42
CA SER A 47 -8.71 0.21 -6.78
C SER A 47 -9.06 -1.18 -7.32
N ASP A 48 -10.17 -1.28 -8.05
CA ASP A 48 -10.50 -2.46 -8.87
C ASP A 48 -10.25 -2.22 -10.38
N GLY A 49 -9.53 -1.14 -10.71
CA GLY A 49 -9.28 -0.69 -12.08
C GLY A 49 -10.39 0.17 -12.68
N THR A 50 -11.56 0.26 -12.04
CA THR A 50 -12.69 1.07 -12.48
C THR A 50 -13.09 2.15 -11.48
N GLN A 51 -12.95 1.86 -10.20
CA GLN A 51 -13.29 2.73 -9.09
C GLN A 51 -12.10 2.82 -8.11
N LEU A 52 -11.80 4.01 -7.63
CA LEU A 52 -10.86 4.23 -6.52
C LEU A 52 -11.64 4.54 -5.25
N LEU A 53 -11.29 3.87 -4.17
CA LEU A 53 -11.80 4.09 -2.82
C LEU A 53 -10.68 4.61 -1.93
N LEU A 54 -11.03 5.53 -1.05
CA LEU A 54 -10.21 5.99 0.07
C LEU A 54 -10.92 5.61 1.35
N SER A 55 -10.27 4.90 2.25
CA SER A 55 -10.77 4.69 3.62
C SER A 55 -9.80 5.31 4.63
N TRP A 56 -10.32 5.64 5.83
CA TRP A 56 -9.55 6.29 6.89
C TRP A 56 -10.20 6.07 8.25
N VAL A 57 -9.45 6.36 9.30
CA VAL A 57 -9.95 6.41 10.67
C VAL A 57 -10.05 7.87 11.12
N SER A 58 -11.14 8.23 11.76
CA SER A 58 -11.28 9.45 12.52
C SER A 58 -11.50 9.13 14.01
N THR A 59 -10.93 9.97 14.87
CA THR A 59 -11.06 9.83 16.32
C THR A 59 -11.66 11.12 16.90
N PRO A 60 -13.00 11.28 16.79
CA PRO A 60 -13.67 12.51 17.23
C PRO A 60 -13.57 12.73 18.75
N THR A 61 -13.33 11.66 19.50
CA THR A 61 -13.06 11.69 20.94
C THR A 61 -11.99 10.66 21.30
N ASP A 62 -11.38 10.77 22.46
CA ASP A 62 -10.34 9.84 22.94
C ASP A 62 -10.82 8.39 23.12
N SER A 63 -12.14 8.17 23.12
CA SER A 63 -12.74 6.87 23.39
C SER A 63 -13.44 6.22 22.20
N THR A 64 -13.64 6.95 21.10
CA THR A 64 -14.40 6.47 19.93
C THR A 64 -13.58 6.62 18.67
N ALA A 65 -13.51 5.55 17.88
CA ALA A 65 -12.95 5.55 16.54
C ALA A 65 -14.06 5.30 15.51
N GLN A 66 -13.98 5.98 14.38
CA GLN A 66 -14.87 5.81 13.25
C GLN A 66 -14.04 5.39 12.03
N PHE A 67 -14.42 4.29 11.42
CA PHE A 67 -13.84 3.82 10.18
C PHE A 67 -14.78 4.18 9.04
N GLN A 68 -14.29 4.98 8.10
CA GLN A 68 -15.07 5.60 7.05
C GLN A 68 -14.37 5.42 5.69
N PHE A 69 -15.13 5.59 4.61
CA PHE A 69 -14.59 5.60 3.26
C PHE A 69 -15.32 6.60 2.35
N ALA A 70 -14.70 6.90 1.21
CA ALA A 70 -15.26 7.70 0.13
C ALA A 70 -14.89 7.09 -1.22
N ARG A 71 -15.69 7.41 -2.24
CA ARG A 71 -15.50 7.00 -3.63
C ARG A 71 -14.99 8.18 -4.45
N LEU A 72 -14.01 7.95 -5.31
CA LEU A 72 -13.58 8.97 -6.25
C LEU A 72 -14.63 9.08 -7.37
N GLY A 73 -15.22 10.26 -7.55
CA GLY A 73 -16.15 10.54 -8.62
C GLY A 73 -15.48 10.73 -9.99
N GLU A 74 -16.23 10.66 -11.05
CA GLU A 74 -15.77 10.94 -12.42
C GLU A 74 -15.25 12.38 -12.58
N ASP A 75 -15.76 13.30 -11.77
CA ASP A 75 -15.30 14.69 -11.68
C ASP A 75 -13.94 14.86 -10.99
N GLY A 76 -13.38 13.75 -10.46
CA GLY A 76 -12.11 13.74 -9.74
C GLY A 76 -12.19 14.24 -8.31
N THR A 77 -13.39 14.28 -7.70
CA THR A 77 -13.60 14.63 -6.29
C THR A 77 -14.05 13.43 -5.47
N TRP A 78 -13.78 13.45 -4.15
CA TRP A 78 -14.25 12.42 -3.24
C TRP A 78 -15.73 12.61 -2.91
N SER A 79 -16.49 11.53 -2.86
CA SER A 79 -17.86 11.53 -2.33
C SER A 79 -17.91 11.98 -0.87
N SER A 80 -19.12 12.25 -0.36
CA SER A 80 -19.31 12.36 1.09
C SER A 80 -18.86 11.07 1.80
N PRO A 81 -18.34 11.16 3.05
CA PRO A 81 -17.96 10.00 3.85
C PRO A 81 -19.13 9.04 4.07
N GLU A 82 -18.84 7.75 3.88
CA GLU A 82 -19.72 6.62 4.23
C GLU A 82 -19.11 5.87 5.41
N GLN A 83 -19.93 5.50 6.40
CA GLN A 83 -19.45 4.79 7.60
C GLN A 83 -19.36 3.29 7.36
N ILE A 84 -18.22 2.69 7.71
CA ILE A 84 -18.01 1.25 7.73
C ILE A 84 -18.34 0.70 9.12
N ALA A 85 -17.71 1.26 10.13
CA ALA A 85 -17.86 0.87 11.53
C ALA A 85 -17.54 2.02 12.47
N GLU A 86 -18.07 1.91 13.69
CA GLU A 86 -17.74 2.82 14.79
C GLU A 86 -17.64 1.99 16.08
N GLY A 87 -16.76 2.37 16.97
CA GLY A 87 -16.63 1.69 18.25
C GLY A 87 -15.58 2.27 19.17
N SER A 88 -15.54 1.73 20.36
CA SER A 88 -14.51 1.98 21.37
C SER A 88 -13.64 0.74 21.56
N ASN A 89 -12.53 0.91 22.28
CA ASN A 89 -11.60 -0.18 22.56
C ASN A 89 -10.93 -0.78 21.31
N TRP A 90 -10.77 0.04 20.26
CA TRP A 90 -10.00 -0.35 19.08
C TRP A 90 -8.50 -0.20 19.32
N PHE A 91 -7.72 -1.05 18.65
CA PHE A 91 -6.28 -0.86 18.54
C PHE A 91 -5.99 0.01 17.31
N VAL A 92 -6.01 1.33 17.50
CA VAL A 92 -5.67 2.29 16.45
C VAL A 92 -4.17 2.52 16.47
N ASN A 93 -3.45 2.05 15.47
CA ASN A 93 -2.00 2.08 15.42
C ASN A 93 -1.50 2.61 14.07
N TRP A 94 -0.40 3.35 14.11
CA TRP A 94 0.21 3.98 12.94
C TRP A 94 0.76 2.99 11.90
N ALA A 95 1.11 1.78 12.32
CA ALA A 95 1.75 0.75 11.50
C ALA A 95 0.84 -0.45 11.22
N ASP A 96 -0.15 -0.68 12.07
CA ASP A 96 -1.13 -1.74 11.94
C ASP A 96 -2.52 -1.08 11.92
N TYR A 97 -3.04 -0.84 10.75
CA TYR A 97 -4.15 0.06 10.49
C TYR A 97 -5.28 -0.63 9.72
N PRO A 98 -6.52 -0.15 9.90
CA PRO A 98 -7.68 -0.61 9.14
C PRO A 98 -7.53 -0.35 7.64
N ALA A 99 -8.05 -1.25 6.82
CA ALA A 99 -8.10 -1.04 5.37
C ALA A 99 -9.38 -1.62 4.76
N LEU A 100 -9.63 -1.22 3.52
CA LEU A 100 -10.77 -1.58 2.71
C LEU A 100 -10.29 -2.10 1.36
N VAL A 101 -10.82 -3.26 0.94
CA VAL A 101 -10.59 -3.80 -0.40
C VAL A 101 -11.90 -4.05 -1.12
N GLN A 102 -11.86 -4.03 -2.44
CA GLN A 102 -13.04 -4.22 -3.26
C GLN A 102 -12.90 -5.41 -4.21
N ASN A 103 -14.03 -6.07 -4.50
CA ASN A 103 -14.13 -7.17 -5.44
C ASN A 103 -15.46 -7.07 -6.20
N LYS A 104 -15.41 -6.66 -7.47
CA LYS A 104 -16.58 -6.56 -8.36
C LYS A 104 -17.79 -5.83 -7.76
N GLY A 105 -17.51 -4.79 -6.95
CA GLY A 105 -18.52 -3.97 -6.28
C GLY A 105 -18.93 -4.47 -4.90
N SER A 106 -18.44 -5.61 -4.43
CA SER A 106 -18.49 -6.01 -3.02
C SER A 106 -17.27 -5.46 -2.30
N LEU A 107 -17.41 -5.14 -1.00
CA LEU A 107 -16.37 -4.55 -0.18
C LEU A 107 -16.08 -5.45 1.02
N LEU A 108 -14.80 -5.58 1.36
CA LEU A 108 -14.33 -6.16 2.62
C LEU A 108 -13.43 -5.15 3.32
N ALA A 109 -13.75 -4.85 4.56
CA ALA A 109 -12.95 -3.98 5.42
C ALA A 109 -12.59 -4.72 6.71
N TYR A 110 -11.55 -4.25 7.40
CA TYR A 110 -11.16 -4.81 8.70
C TYR A 110 -10.68 -3.71 9.63
N HIS A 111 -10.86 -3.95 10.93
CA HIS A 111 -10.24 -3.17 11.99
C HIS A 111 -9.71 -4.08 13.09
N LEU A 112 -8.92 -3.51 13.99
CA LEU A 112 -8.30 -4.22 15.09
C LEU A 112 -9.01 -3.85 16.40
N GLN A 113 -9.54 -4.87 17.09
CA GLN A 113 -10.28 -4.75 18.32
C GLN A 113 -9.46 -5.32 19.48
N LYS A 114 -9.24 -4.57 20.55
CA LYS A 114 -8.57 -5.12 21.74
C LYS A 114 -9.35 -6.28 22.32
N SER A 115 -8.67 -7.39 22.58
CA SER A 115 -9.20 -8.61 23.17
C SER A 115 -8.91 -8.73 24.67
N SER A 116 -7.94 -7.95 25.19
CA SER A 116 -7.61 -7.87 26.62
C SER A 116 -6.99 -6.52 26.98
N PRO A 117 -6.76 -6.21 28.29
CA PRO A 117 -6.04 -5.02 28.71
C PRO A 117 -4.57 -4.97 28.27
N GLY A 118 -4.00 -6.06 27.77
CA GLY A 118 -2.64 -6.13 27.26
C GLY A 118 -2.41 -5.16 26.10
N LYS A 119 -1.22 -4.57 26.03
CA LYS A 119 -0.89 -3.56 25.01
C LYS A 119 -1.03 -4.10 23.60
N PHE A 120 -0.60 -5.34 23.36
CA PHE A 120 -0.61 -6.03 22.08
C PHE A 120 -1.51 -7.27 22.09
N SER A 121 -2.69 -7.15 22.71
CA SER A 121 -3.73 -8.17 22.70
C SER A 121 -4.91 -7.61 21.93
N TYR A 122 -5.05 -8.02 20.68
CA TYR A 122 -6.13 -7.56 19.80
C TYR A 122 -6.41 -8.59 18.71
N ASP A 123 -7.66 -8.56 18.24
CA ASP A 123 -8.22 -9.45 17.24
C ASP A 123 -8.59 -8.68 15.98
N ILE A 124 -8.62 -9.38 14.84
CA ILE A 124 -9.04 -8.84 13.56
C ILE A 124 -10.53 -9.07 13.37
N LEU A 125 -11.31 -7.98 13.24
CA LEU A 125 -12.72 -8.03 12.92
C LEU A 125 -12.99 -7.55 11.49
N LEU A 126 -13.71 -8.37 10.73
CA LEU A 126 -14.10 -8.10 9.36
C LEU A 126 -15.44 -7.39 9.28
N HIS A 127 -15.60 -6.59 8.23
CA HIS A 127 -16.84 -5.96 7.82
C HIS A 127 -17.04 -6.24 6.31
N ALA A 128 -18.15 -6.82 5.94
CA ALA A 128 -18.46 -7.13 4.56
C ALA A 128 -19.68 -6.34 4.08
N LEU A 129 -19.58 -5.78 2.88
CA LEU A 129 -20.69 -5.14 2.18
C LEU A 129 -20.82 -5.82 0.79
N PRO A 130 -21.65 -6.85 0.65
CA PRO A 130 -21.93 -7.47 -0.64
C PRO A 130 -22.51 -6.48 -1.65
N LYS A 131 -22.20 -6.68 -2.92
CA LYS A 131 -22.71 -5.85 -4.01
C LYS A 131 -24.24 -5.72 -3.97
N GLY A 132 -24.73 -4.49 -4.01
CA GLY A 132 -26.17 -4.18 -4.00
C GLY A 132 -26.80 -4.12 -2.60
N GLU A 133 -26.04 -4.45 -1.54
CA GLU A 133 -26.45 -4.21 -0.17
C GLU A 133 -26.05 -2.80 0.28
N THR A 134 -26.76 -2.26 1.26
CA THR A 134 -26.51 -0.95 1.86
C THR A 134 -26.03 -1.02 3.29
N ASN A 135 -26.17 -2.18 3.92
CA ASN A 135 -25.82 -2.39 5.33
C ASN A 135 -24.59 -3.28 5.45
N TRP A 136 -23.60 -2.82 6.18
CA TRP A 136 -22.42 -3.59 6.52
C TRP A 136 -22.74 -4.75 7.45
N ARG A 137 -22.20 -5.91 7.18
CA ARG A 137 -22.15 -7.07 8.07
C ARG A 137 -20.85 -6.97 8.85
N GLY A 138 -20.90 -6.46 10.07
CA GLY A 138 -19.70 -6.10 10.84
C GLY A 138 -19.42 -7.03 12.02
N GLY A 139 -18.21 -6.88 12.59
CA GLY A 139 -17.77 -7.61 13.78
C GLY A 139 -17.53 -9.11 13.55
N LEU A 140 -17.24 -9.52 12.32
CA LEU A 140 -17.01 -10.93 11.98
C LEU A 140 -15.55 -11.30 12.29
N PRO A 141 -15.25 -12.28 13.18
CA PRO A 141 -13.88 -12.62 13.51
C PRO A 141 -13.18 -13.31 12.32
N LEU A 142 -11.95 -12.87 11.99
CA LEU A 142 -11.12 -13.53 10.97
C LEU A 142 -10.52 -14.84 11.50
N HIS A 143 -10.17 -14.90 12.77
CA HIS A 143 -9.57 -16.07 13.42
C HIS A 143 -10.39 -16.50 14.64
N ARG A 144 -10.21 -17.73 15.12
CA ARG A 144 -11.02 -18.33 16.21
C ARG A 144 -10.16 -19.12 17.20
N ASP A 145 -8.89 -18.75 17.38
CA ASP A 145 -7.98 -19.46 18.28
C ASP A 145 -8.21 -19.14 19.77
N SER A 146 -8.95 -18.07 20.07
CA SER A 146 -9.29 -17.62 21.43
C SER A 146 -8.09 -17.20 22.28
N THR A 147 -6.92 -16.98 21.70
CA THR A 147 -5.76 -16.48 22.45
C THR A 147 -5.85 -14.96 22.61
N GLN A 148 -5.38 -14.44 23.74
CA GLN A 148 -5.30 -13.00 23.99
C GLN A 148 -3.92 -12.47 23.59
N THR A 149 -3.59 -12.64 22.30
CA THR A 149 -2.30 -12.28 21.72
C THR A 149 -2.50 -11.25 20.60
N GLU A 150 -1.45 -10.94 19.88
CA GLU A 150 -1.45 -10.01 18.76
C GLU A 150 -1.91 -10.71 17.47
N HIS A 151 -2.93 -10.15 16.80
CA HIS A 151 -3.41 -10.57 15.49
C HIS A 151 -3.59 -9.34 14.62
N GLY A 152 -2.68 -9.12 13.65
CA GLY A 152 -2.73 -7.87 12.88
C GLY A 152 -1.82 -7.87 11.66
N PHE A 153 -1.42 -6.68 11.23
CA PHE A 153 -0.63 -6.45 10.01
C PHE A 153 -1.27 -7.11 8.79
N VAL A 154 -2.58 -6.85 8.67
CA VAL A 154 -3.46 -7.51 7.71
C VAL A 154 -3.24 -6.98 6.30
N SER A 155 -3.26 -7.87 5.33
CA SER A 155 -3.36 -7.54 3.91
C SER A 155 -4.47 -8.35 3.27
N ALA A 156 -5.24 -7.74 2.37
CA ALA A 156 -6.34 -8.40 1.67
C ALA A 156 -6.34 -8.05 0.18
N ALA A 157 -6.81 -8.99 -0.63
CA ALA A 157 -6.98 -8.81 -2.07
C ALA A 157 -8.24 -9.53 -2.58
N ALA A 158 -8.84 -9.04 -3.68
CA ALA A 158 -9.85 -9.79 -4.41
C ALA A 158 -9.21 -11.08 -4.93
N TYR A 159 -9.79 -12.25 -4.59
CA TYR A 159 -9.16 -13.53 -4.93
C TYR A 159 -9.87 -14.22 -6.09
N THR A 160 -11.11 -14.63 -5.90
CA THR A 160 -11.96 -15.14 -6.98
C THR A 160 -13.08 -14.13 -7.24
N ASP A 161 -13.96 -14.40 -8.20
CA ASP A 161 -15.14 -13.57 -8.44
C ASP A 161 -16.07 -13.44 -7.22
N SER A 162 -15.91 -14.31 -6.22
CA SER A 162 -16.81 -14.45 -5.06
C SER A 162 -16.12 -14.45 -3.71
N THR A 163 -14.79 -14.28 -3.68
CA THR A 163 -14.03 -14.36 -2.43
C THR A 163 -12.88 -13.34 -2.39
N PHE A 164 -12.41 -13.07 -1.17
CA PHE A 164 -11.19 -12.36 -0.88
C PHE A 164 -10.16 -13.32 -0.29
N LEU A 165 -8.88 -13.05 -0.50
CA LEU A 165 -7.79 -13.63 0.27
C LEU A 165 -7.28 -12.60 1.26
N VAL A 166 -7.13 -13.03 2.52
CA VAL A 166 -6.66 -12.19 3.62
C VAL A 166 -5.44 -12.87 4.24
N SER A 167 -4.34 -12.14 4.42
CA SER A 167 -3.16 -12.61 5.17
C SER A 167 -2.92 -11.72 6.39
N TRP A 168 -2.35 -12.29 7.48
CA TRP A 168 -2.08 -11.54 8.71
C TRP A 168 -0.94 -12.17 9.51
N LEU A 169 -0.32 -11.39 10.37
CA LEU A 169 0.56 -11.88 11.41
C LEU A 169 -0.26 -12.38 12.60
N ASP A 170 0.10 -13.56 13.10
CA ASP A 170 -0.67 -14.30 14.09
C ASP A 170 0.19 -14.70 15.27
N GLY A 171 -0.17 -14.18 16.43
CA GLY A 171 0.58 -14.36 17.68
C GLY A 171 0.10 -15.50 18.57
N ARG A 172 -0.80 -16.40 18.11
CA ARG A 172 -1.33 -17.49 18.96
C ARG A 172 -0.28 -18.37 19.61
N ASN A 173 0.92 -18.41 19.05
CA ASN A 173 2.04 -19.20 19.56
C ASN A 173 3.06 -18.39 20.37
N THR A 174 2.83 -17.09 20.61
CA THR A 174 3.79 -16.22 21.33
C THR A 174 3.70 -16.27 22.85
N GLY A 175 2.75 -17.02 23.40
CA GLY A 175 2.58 -17.15 24.85
C GLY A 175 2.08 -15.90 25.57
N GLY A 176 1.58 -14.87 24.81
CA GLY A 176 1.01 -13.63 25.38
C GLY A 176 2.05 -12.59 25.82
N GLY A 177 3.34 -12.80 25.55
CA GLY A 177 4.42 -11.88 25.96
C GLY A 177 4.53 -10.59 25.10
N GLY A 178 3.90 -10.55 23.94
CA GLY A 178 3.99 -9.42 22.99
C GLY A 178 5.45 -9.10 22.59
N HIS A 179 5.64 -7.96 21.92
CA HIS A 179 6.96 -7.49 21.45
C HIS A 179 7.99 -7.19 22.55
N ASP A 180 7.57 -7.08 23.79
CA ASP A 180 8.44 -6.68 24.91
C ASP A 180 9.23 -7.87 25.50
N SER A 181 8.90 -9.12 25.12
CA SER A 181 9.63 -10.31 25.57
C SER A 181 10.50 -10.87 24.42
N HIS A 182 11.72 -10.36 24.30
CA HIS A 182 12.78 -10.99 23.49
C HIS A 182 13.37 -12.26 24.14
N ASP A 183 12.67 -12.84 25.11
CA ASP A 183 13.09 -14.07 25.75
C ASP A 183 13.08 -15.23 24.76
N ALA A 184 14.17 -15.94 24.69
CA ALA A 184 14.38 -17.10 23.80
C ALA A 184 13.35 -18.25 24.01
N HIS A 185 12.45 -18.11 24.96
CA HIS A 185 11.40 -19.08 25.32
C HIS A 185 9.98 -18.64 24.93
N SER A 186 9.78 -17.40 24.45
CA SER A 186 8.52 -17.00 23.86
C SER A 186 8.44 -17.54 22.43
N GLY A 187 7.29 -18.11 22.02
CA GLY A 187 7.04 -18.52 20.64
C GLY A 187 7.16 -17.36 19.66
N ALA A 188 7.17 -17.65 18.38
CA ALA A 188 7.27 -16.63 17.34
C ALA A 188 5.88 -16.26 16.76
N MET A 189 5.75 -15.04 16.23
CA MET A 189 4.66 -14.72 15.32
C MET A 189 4.76 -15.61 14.07
N SER A 190 3.61 -16.08 13.61
CA SER A 190 3.47 -16.78 12.34
C SER A 190 2.75 -15.91 11.33
N ILE A 191 2.82 -16.25 10.05
CA ILE A 191 1.94 -15.67 9.04
C ILE A 191 0.89 -16.69 8.62
N ARG A 192 -0.35 -16.23 8.51
CA ARG A 192 -1.49 -17.03 8.08
C ARG A 192 -2.19 -16.39 6.89
N ALA A 193 -2.97 -17.19 6.18
CA ALA A 193 -3.90 -16.71 5.17
C ALA A 193 -5.25 -17.43 5.30
N ALA A 194 -6.30 -16.70 4.89
CA ALA A 194 -7.67 -17.22 4.83
C ALA A 194 -8.36 -16.81 3.54
N GLU A 195 -9.21 -17.66 3.02
CA GLU A 195 -10.19 -17.28 2.02
C GLU A 195 -11.48 -16.85 2.72
N VAL A 196 -11.99 -15.69 2.33
CA VAL A 196 -13.16 -15.05 2.93
C VAL A 196 -14.20 -14.80 1.84
N SER A 197 -15.44 -15.24 2.06
CA SER A 197 -16.55 -15.01 1.14
C SER A 197 -16.92 -13.51 1.04
N LEU A 198 -17.67 -13.14 0.00
CA LEU A 198 -18.20 -11.75 -0.13
C LEU A 198 -19.13 -11.36 1.04
N GLN A 199 -19.58 -12.32 1.86
CA GLN A 199 -20.39 -12.11 3.06
C GLN A 199 -19.54 -12.01 4.34
N GLY A 200 -18.20 -12.07 4.22
CA GLY A 200 -17.26 -11.99 5.33
C GLY A 200 -17.08 -13.29 6.12
N GLN A 201 -17.52 -14.43 5.57
CA GLN A 201 -17.34 -15.73 6.22
C GLN A 201 -15.99 -16.34 5.82
N VAL A 202 -15.23 -16.78 6.81
CA VAL A 202 -13.98 -17.53 6.60
C VAL A 202 -14.33 -18.91 6.08
N ILE A 203 -13.85 -19.25 4.88
CA ILE A 203 -14.04 -20.54 4.21
C ILE A 203 -12.98 -21.53 4.68
N TRP A 204 -11.72 -21.11 4.68
CA TRP A 204 -10.58 -21.82 5.24
C TRP A 204 -9.53 -20.82 5.76
N ASP A 205 -8.69 -21.26 6.68
CA ASP A 205 -7.47 -20.60 7.09
C ASP A 205 -6.31 -21.60 7.17
N THR A 206 -5.09 -21.12 6.94
CA THR A 206 -3.88 -21.95 7.03
C THR A 206 -2.66 -21.10 7.44
N GLN A 207 -1.69 -21.76 8.10
CA GLN A 207 -0.39 -21.17 8.40
C GLN A 207 0.51 -21.28 7.17
N LEU A 208 1.16 -20.17 6.79
CA LEU A 208 2.07 -20.10 5.65
C LEU A 208 3.53 -20.23 6.10
N ASP A 209 3.88 -19.64 7.24
CA ASP A 209 5.19 -19.74 7.88
C ASP A 209 5.02 -19.68 9.40
N ALA A 210 5.78 -20.48 10.12
CA ALA A 210 5.71 -20.61 11.57
C ALA A 210 6.53 -19.55 12.32
N LYS A 211 7.42 -18.81 11.61
CA LYS A 211 8.31 -17.84 12.24
C LYS A 211 8.56 -16.64 11.34
N THR A 212 8.02 -15.51 11.73
CA THR A 212 8.11 -14.25 10.98
C THR A 212 8.55 -13.08 11.86
N CYS A 213 8.85 -11.94 11.23
CA CYS A 213 9.03 -10.68 11.95
C CYS A 213 7.70 -10.25 12.58
N ASP A 214 7.75 -9.84 13.84
CA ASP A 214 6.56 -9.64 14.68
C ASP A 214 5.80 -8.34 14.39
N CYS A 215 6.32 -7.41 13.59
CA CYS A 215 5.83 -6.03 13.53
C CYS A 215 5.89 -5.38 12.14
N CYS A 216 5.94 -6.18 11.09
CA CYS A 216 6.02 -5.65 9.73
C CYS A 216 4.75 -5.99 8.94
N GLN A 217 4.28 -5.04 8.15
CA GLN A 217 3.16 -5.23 7.25
C GLN A 217 3.37 -6.46 6.38
N THR A 218 2.29 -7.19 6.13
CA THR A 218 2.21 -8.22 5.08
C THR A 218 1.67 -7.61 3.80
N SER A 219 1.86 -8.27 2.67
CA SER A 219 1.28 -7.83 1.41
C SER A 219 0.85 -9.00 0.55
N THR A 220 -0.38 -8.96 0.06
CA THR A 220 -1.02 -10.02 -0.72
C THR A 220 -1.33 -9.51 -2.12
N ALA A 221 -1.03 -10.32 -3.14
CA ALA A 221 -1.42 -10.04 -4.52
C ALA A 221 -1.89 -11.32 -5.22
N ILE A 222 -2.65 -11.15 -6.30
CA ILE A 222 -3.20 -12.27 -7.08
C ILE A 222 -2.59 -12.26 -8.47
N THR A 223 -1.93 -13.35 -8.84
CA THR A 223 -1.37 -13.58 -10.18
C THR A 223 -2.28 -14.49 -10.99
N SER A 224 -2.00 -14.64 -12.28
CA SER A 224 -2.73 -15.61 -13.12
C SER A 224 -2.47 -17.09 -12.71
N GLN A 225 -1.44 -17.36 -11.92
CA GLN A 225 -1.12 -18.70 -11.43
C GLN A 225 -1.68 -18.98 -10.03
N GLY A 226 -2.09 -17.94 -9.31
CA GLY A 226 -2.58 -18.04 -7.94
C GLY A 226 -2.15 -16.87 -7.07
N ALA A 227 -2.45 -16.94 -5.79
CA ALA A 227 -2.13 -15.91 -4.84
C ALA A 227 -0.66 -15.94 -4.42
N VAL A 228 -0.15 -14.77 -4.04
CA VAL A 228 1.16 -14.62 -3.40
C VAL A 228 1.02 -13.79 -2.13
N VAL A 229 1.81 -14.15 -1.12
CA VAL A 229 1.93 -13.38 0.13
C VAL A 229 3.41 -13.08 0.36
N VAL A 230 3.71 -11.79 0.54
CA VAL A 230 5.07 -11.29 0.77
C VAL A 230 5.12 -10.70 2.18
N TYR A 231 6.14 -11.04 2.94
CA TYR A 231 6.29 -10.66 4.34
C TYR A 231 7.77 -10.61 4.74
N ARG A 232 8.05 -10.04 5.91
CA ARG A 232 9.40 -10.08 6.47
C ARG A 232 9.58 -11.36 7.26
N ASN A 233 10.53 -12.20 6.82
CA ASN A 233 10.91 -13.44 7.49
C ASN A 233 11.70 -13.17 8.78
N ARG A 234 11.89 -14.20 9.58
CA ARG A 234 12.75 -14.21 10.78
C ARG A 234 13.42 -15.57 10.92
N SER A 235 14.71 -15.65 10.57
CA SER A 235 15.49 -16.87 10.76
C SER A 235 15.90 -17.04 12.23
N ASP A 236 16.46 -18.22 12.59
CA ASP A 236 17.01 -18.48 13.93
C ASP A 236 18.20 -17.58 14.28
N ARG A 237 18.85 -16.98 13.29
CA ARG A 237 19.92 -16.01 13.46
C ARG A 237 19.45 -14.55 13.37
N GLU A 238 18.13 -14.31 13.51
CA GLU A 238 17.54 -12.98 13.39
C GLU A 238 17.80 -12.27 12.04
N ILE A 239 18.03 -13.06 10.96
CA ILE A 239 18.05 -12.50 9.60
C ILE A 239 16.62 -12.30 9.19
N ARG A 240 16.27 -11.04 8.83
CA ARG A 240 14.91 -10.60 8.52
C ARG A 240 14.79 -10.09 7.09
N ASP A 241 15.17 -10.91 6.14
CA ASP A 241 15.00 -10.65 4.70
C ASP A 241 13.55 -10.86 4.26
N ILE A 242 13.19 -10.38 3.07
CA ILE A 242 11.81 -10.50 2.57
C ILE A 242 11.61 -11.87 1.93
N ALA A 243 10.54 -12.55 2.39
CA ALA A 243 10.11 -13.84 1.87
C ALA A 243 8.80 -13.72 1.08
N ILE A 244 8.59 -14.67 0.20
CA ILE A 244 7.36 -14.90 -0.54
C ILE A 244 6.92 -16.35 -0.38
N THR A 245 5.60 -16.57 -0.26
CA THR A 245 4.95 -17.87 -0.46
C THR A 245 3.87 -17.72 -1.51
N ARG A 246 3.62 -18.79 -2.27
CA ARG A 246 2.73 -18.78 -3.44
C ARG A 246 1.70 -19.90 -3.33
N LEU A 247 0.46 -19.61 -3.66
CA LEU A 247 -0.60 -20.62 -3.76
C LEU A 247 -0.65 -21.12 -5.20
N LEU A 248 -0.19 -22.35 -5.44
CA LEU A 248 -0.14 -22.99 -6.75
C LEU A 248 -0.92 -24.30 -6.70
N ASP A 249 -1.82 -24.49 -7.64
CA ASP A 249 -2.63 -25.72 -7.74
C ASP A 249 -3.31 -26.14 -6.41
N GLY A 250 -3.73 -25.14 -5.64
CA GLY A 250 -4.41 -25.32 -4.35
C GLY A 250 -3.49 -25.61 -3.16
N ALA A 251 -2.18 -25.57 -3.33
CA ALA A 251 -1.20 -25.76 -2.27
C ALA A 251 -0.25 -24.56 -2.12
N TRP A 252 0.04 -24.17 -0.88
CA TRP A 252 1.06 -23.14 -0.59
C TRP A 252 2.46 -23.73 -0.71
N THR A 253 3.37 -23.00 -1.39
CA THR A 253 4.78 -23.36 -1.46
C THR A 253 5.46 -23.08 -0.13
N GLU A 254 6.59 -23.76 0.12
CA GLU A 254 7.52 -23.35 1.17
C GLU A 254 7.96 -21.90 0.91
N PRO A 255 8.20 -21.12 2.00
CA PRO A 255 8.72 -19.76 1.90
C PRO A 255 10.06 -19.69 1.16
N SER A 256 10.20 -18.72 0.27
CA SER A 256 11.47 -18.44 -0.41
C SER A 256 11.87 -16.97 -0.25
N ILE A 257 13.17 -16.70 -0.09
CA ILE A 257 13.70 -15.33 0.04
C ILE A 257 13.77 -14.67 -1.32
N ILE A 258 13.15 -13.49 -1.47
CA ILE A 258 13.14 -12.71 -2.72
C ILE A 258 14.54 -12.23 -3.06
N HIS A 259 15.26 -11.69 -2.08
CA HIS A 259 16.63 -11.22 -2.18
C HIS A 259 17.35 -11.36 -0.83
N ALA A 260 18.52 -11.99 -0.83
CA ALA A 260 19.31 -12.22 0.38
C ALA A 260 20.10 -10.95 0.75
N ASP A 261 19.46 -10.00 1.40
CA ASP A 261 20.12 -8.81 1.94
C ASP A 261 21.06 -9.17 3.10
N GLY A 262 20.70 -10.22 3.86
CA GLY A 262 21.39 -10.65 5.05
C GLY A 262 21.20 -9.66 6.20
N TRP A 263 19.99 -9.08 6.32
CA TRP A 263 19.73 -8.10 7.36
C TRP A 263 19.49 -8.76 8.73
N GLU A 264 20.56 -8.87 9.49
CA GLU A 264 20.53 -9.34 10.88
C GLU A 264 20.09 -8.20 11.79
N ILE A 265 18.96 -8.37 12.46
CA ILE A 265 18.40 -7.38 13.39
C ILE A 265 17.57 -8.07 14.48
N ALA A 266 18.02 -7.96 15.74
CA ALA A 266 17.26 -8.37 16.92
C ALA A 266 16.34 -7.21 17.34
N GLY A 267 15.27 -6.91 16.55
CA GLY A 267 14.40 -5.78 16.80
C GLY A 267 13.26 -5.68 15.80
N CYS A 268 12.40 -4.66 16.00
CA CYS A 268 11.21 -4.39 15.20
C CYS A 268 11.45 -3.25 14.22
N PRO A 269 11.77 -3.51 12.95
CA PRO A 269 12.01 -2.44 11.98
C PRO A 269 10.74 -1.70 11.54
N VAL A 270 9.56 -2.30 11.72
CA VAL A 270 8.25 -1.74 11.34
C VAL A 270 8.27 -1.18 9.91
N ASN A 271 8.79 -1.97 8.99
CA ASN A 271 8.91 -1.68 7.57
C ASN A 271 8.68 -2.98 6.79
N GLY A 272 7.43 -3.31 6.53
CA GLY A 272 7.04 -4.45 5.72
C GLY A 272 7.26 -4.22 4.23
N PRO A 273 7.18 -5.28 3.42
CA PRO A 273 7.18 -5.18 1.97
C PRO A 273 5.82 -4.75 1.43
N LYS A 274 5.84 -4.32 0.15
CA LYS A 274 4.62 -4.15 -0.64
C LYS A 274 4.75 -4.94 -1.94
N VAL A 275 3.69 -5.63 -2.36
CA VAL A 275 3.62 -6.36 -3.63
C VAL A 275 2.35 -5.99 -4.39
N VAL A 276 2.48 -5.86 -5.70
CA VAL A 276 1.37 -5.74 -6.65
C VAL A 276 1.57 -6.70 -7.80
N ALA A 277 0.46 -7.13 -8.42
CA ALA A 277 0.46 -8.10 -9.51
C ALA A 277 -0.36 -7.61 -10.70
N GLN A 278 0.11 -7.95 -11.91
CA GLN A 278 -0.65 -7.86 -13.16
C GLN A 278 -0.32 -9.10 -14.01
N GLY A 279 -1.30 -9.96 -14.23
CA GLY A 279 -1.02 -11.26 -14.85
C GLY A 279 -0.03 -12.06 -14.02
N ASN A 280 1.11 -12.44 -14.60
CA ASN A 280 2.21 -13.11 -13.90
C ASN A 280 3.35 -12.16 -13.50
N THR A 281 3.23 -10.88 -13.82
CA THR A 281 4.21 -9.87 -13.40
C THR A 281 3.93 -9.45 -11.97
N LEU A 282 4.96 -9.46 -11.14
CA LEU A 282 4.99 -8.87 -9.80
C LEU A 282 5.97 -7.71 -9.74
N LEU A 283 5.64 -6.71 -8.96
CA LEU A 283 6.57 -5.71 -8.46
C LEU A 283 6.54 -5.74 -6.94
N VAL A 284 7.70 -5.94 -6.33
CA VAL A 284 7.88 -5.95 -4.87
C VAL A 284 8.80 -4.80 -4.46
N GLY A 285 8.39 -4.05 -3.44
CA GLY A 285 9.22 -3.03 -2.80
C GLY A 285 9.48 -3.37 -1.34
N TRP A 286 10.69 -3.09 -0.82
CA TRP A 286 11.02 -3.29 0.59
C TRP A 286 12.12 -2.37 1.10
N PHE A 287 12.18 -2.24 2.40
CA PHE A 287 13.24 -1.53 3.12
C PHE A 287 14.25 -2.53 3.70
N THR A 288 15.53 -2.18 3.72
CA THR A 288 16.59 -2.90 4.42
C THR A 288 17.63 -1.93 4.96
N ALA A 289 18.27 -2.31 6.07
CA ALA A 289 19.44 -1.62 6.61
C ALA A 289 20.60 -2.61 6.82
N ALA A 290 20.65 -3.64 6.00
CA ALA A 290 21.69 -4.66 6.06
C ALA A 290 23.10 -4.05 5.96
N LYS A 291 24.01 -4.52 6.81
CA LYS A 291 25.41 -4.06 6.87
C LYS A 291 25.55 -2.53 7.09
N GLY A 292 24.54 -1.90 7.72
CA GLY A 292 24.52 -0.46 7.99
C GLY A 292 24.18 0.42 6.78
N ALA A 293 23.88 -0.17 5.62
CA ALA A 293 23.43 0.56 4.42
C ALA A 293 21.90 0.66 4.38
N VAL A 294 21.38 1.84 4.70
CA VAL A 294 19.93 2.10 4.69
C VAL A 294 19.45 2.33 3.26
N LYS A 295 18.46 1.54 2.82
CA LYS A 295 17.96 1.59 1.45
C LYS A 295 16.55 1.04 1.32
N VAL A 296 15.87 1.46 0.26
CA VAL A 296 14.70 0.78 -0.28
C VAL A 296 15.08 0.11 -1.60
N GLN A 297 14.49 -1.05 -1.82
CA GLN A 297 14.76 -1.89 -2.98
C GLN A 297 13.45 -2.28 -3.63
N PHE A 298 13.50 -2.45 -4.96
CA PHE A 298 12.36 -2.82 -5.79
C PHE A 298 12.79 -3.88 -6.77
N SER A 299 12.00 -4.93 -6.93
CA SER A 299 12.32 -6.01 -7.88
C SER A 299 11.08 -6.49 -8.60
N PHE A 300 11.26 -6.86 -9.86
CA PHE A 300 10.23 -7.44 -10.70
C PHE A 300 10.40 -8.96 -10.80
N SER A 301 9.26 -9.65 -10.90
CA SER A 301 9.16 -11.04 -11.35
C SER A 301 8.23 -11.09 -12.55
N SER A 302 8.51 -11.93 -13.53
CA SER A 302 7.63 -12.19 -14.69
C SER A 302 7.01 -13.58 -14.68
N ASP A 303 7.23 -14.36 -13.61
CA ASP A 303 6.85 -15.76 -13.48
C ASP A 303 6.07 -16.04 -12.18
N ALA A 304 5.17 -15.11 -11.82
CA ALA A 304 4.32 -15.19 -10.62
C ALA A 304 5.12 -15.37 -9.33
N GLY A 305 6.31 -14.75 -9.22
CA GLY A 305 7.14 -14.77 -8.03
C GLY A 305 8.02 -16.01 -7.87
N ALA A 306 8.18 -16.83 -8.92
CA ALA A 306 9.11 -17.94 -8.86
C ALA A 306 10.58 -17.45 -8.85
N ASN A 307 10.87 -16.40 -9.62
CA ASN A 307 12.16 -15.76 -9.65
C ASN A 307 12.02 -14.24 -9.70
N PHE A 308 13.01 -13.54 -9.17
CA PHE A 308 13.07 -12.08 -9.15
C PHE A 308 14.34 -11.56 -9.84
N GLY A 309 14.23 -10.43 -10.52
CA GLY A 309 15.36 -9.72 -11.09
C GLY A 309 16.25 -9.06 -10.04
N ALA A 310 17.37 -8.50 -10.47
CA ALA A 310 18.23 -7.71 -9.58
C ALA A 310 17.48 -6.49 -9.03
N PRO A 311 17.63 -6.18 -7.73
CA PRO A 311 16.93 -5.05 -7.12
C PRO A 311 17.36 -3.69 -7.71
N ILE A 312 16.37 -2.84 -7.99
CA ILE A 312 16.54 -1.42 -8.23
C ILE A 312 16.63 -0.74 -6.85
N THR A 313 17.74 -0.07 -6.56
CA THR A 313 18.06 0.42 -5.22
C THR A 313 18.04 1.94 -5.14
N VAL A 314 17.41 2.47 -4.09
CA VAL A 314 17.61 3.84 -3.60
C VAL A 314 18.30 3.74 -2.26
N GLU A 315 19.50 4.29 -2.17
CA GLU A 315 20.34 4.25 -0.96
C GLU A 315 20.60 5.67 -0.45
N GLY A 316 20.59 5.84 0.89
CA GLY A 316 20.90 7.10 1.54
C GLY A 316 20.54 7.10 3.02
N GLN A 317 21.28 7.86 3.82
CA GLN A 317 21.05 7.95 5.28
C GLN A 317 19.69 8.55 5.65
N GLY A 318 19.05 9.28 4.74
CA GLY A 318 17.73 9.86 4.96
C GLY A 318 16.56 8.93 4.64
N ILE A 319 16.80 7.73 4.10
CA ILE A 319 15.74 6.77 3.78
C ILE A 319 15.05 6.30 5.06
N ILE A 320 13.73 6.47 5.11
CA ILE A 320 12.87 6.00 6.21
C ILE A 320 12.20 4.66 5.84
N GLY A 321 11.99 4.41 4.56
CA GLY A 321 11.26 3.25 4.05
C GLY A 321 9.79 3.55 3.80
N ARG A 322 8.86 2.77 4.41
CA ARG A 322 7.41 2.86 4.23
C ARG A 322 7.03 2.86 2.76
N VAL A 323 7.50 1.82 2.09
CA VAL A 323 7.42 1.70 0.63
C VAL A 323 6.01 1.41 0.14
N GLU A 324 5.69 1.94 -1.03
CA GLU A 324 4.53 1.58 -1.83
C GLU A 324 4.95 1.33 -3.28
N VAL A 325 4.20 0.48 -3.97
CA VAL A 325 4.41 0.17 -5.38
C VAL A 325 3.09 0.04 -6.13
N ALA A 326 3.09 0.41 -7.41
CA ALA A 326 1.99 0.14 -8.33
C ALA A 326 2.55 -0.22 -9.71
N LEU A 327 1.95 -1.17 -10.43
CA LEU A 327 2.30 -1.47 -11.81
C LEU A 327 1.62 -0.48 -12.77
N LEU A 328 2.35 -0.04 -13.78
CA LEU A 328 1.83 0.71 -14.92
C LEU A 328 1.53 -0.23 -16.09
N ASP A 329 2.38 -1.22 -16.25
CA ASP A 329 2.34 -2.30 -17.23
C ASP A 329 3.25 -3.47 -16.76
N GLU A 330 3.40 -4.52 -17.57
CA GLU A 330 4.22 -5.69 -17.24
C GLU A 330 5.73 -5.40 -17.10
N GLN A 331 6.21 -4.23 -17.52
CA GLN A 331 7.63 -3.89 -17.53
C GLN A 331 7.95 -2.65 -16.70
N SER A 332 6.97 -1.93 -16.23
CA SER A 332 7.17 -0.69 -15.48
C SER A 332 6.17 -0.49 -14.36
N GLY A 333 6.59 0.25 -13.35
CA GLY A 333 5.75 0.62 -12.22
C GLY A 333 6.17 1.94 -11.60
N ILE A 334 5.40 2.36 -10.61
CA ILE A 334 5.73 3.48 -9.72
C ILE A 334 6.21 2.88 -8.40
N ALA A 335 7.35 3.35 -7.95
CA ALA A 335 7.87 3.10 -6.61
C ALA A 335 7.73 4.38 -5.78
N ALA A 336 7.25 4.27 -4.54
CA ALA A 336 7.21 5.38 -3.61
C ALA A 336 7.84 4.98 -2.27
N TRP A 337 8.42 5.97 -1.56
CA TRP A 337 9.09 5.79 -0.29
C TRP A 337 9.15 7.10 0.49
N MET A 338 9.38 7.02 1.79
CA MET A 338 9.67 8.18 2.62
C MET A 338 11.18 8.42 2.72
N GLU A 339 11.57 9.67 2.55
CA GLU A 339 12.97 10.12 2.62
C GLU A 339 13.07 11.48 3.34
N THR A 340 14.08 11.62 4.18
CA THR A 340 14.45 12.87 4.86
C THR A 340 15.69 13.48 4.18
N ASN A 341 15.65 14.76 3.91
CA ASN A 341 16.79 15.56 3.44
C ASN A 341 16.93 16.85 4.25
N LYS A 342 17.79 17.78 3.82
CA LYS A 342 18.02 19.06 4.54
C LYS A 342 16.78 19.95 4.60
N ALA A 343 15.82 19.77 3.70
CA ALA A 343 14.59 20.60 3.64
C ALA A 343 13.44 19.99 4.47
N GLY A 344 13.50 18.71 4.82
CA GLY A 344 12.46 18.04 5.58
C GLY A 344 12.31 16.56 5.21
N THR A 345 11.19 15.98 5.59
CA THR A 345 10.79 14.62 5.22
C THR A 345 9.70 14.67 4.16
N PHE A 346 9.83 13.81 3.15
CA PHE A 346 8.95 13.82 1.97
C PHE A 346 8.53 12.41 1.58
N LEU A 347 7.33 12.31 1.04
CA LEU A 347 6.93 11.20 0.20
C LEU A 347 7.54 11.41 -1.19
N MET A 348 8.41 10.49 -1.58
CA MET A 348 9.07 10.46 -2.88
C MET A 348 8.43 9.41 -3.77
N ALA A 349 8.43 9.65 -5.08
CA ALA A 349 8.01 8.64 -6.06
C ALA A 349 8.83 8.73 -7.34
N ALA A 350 8.99 7.59 -8.02
CA ALA A 350 9.64 7.51 -9.32
C ALA A 350 9.06 6.35 -10.15
N ARG A 351 9.08 6.50 -11.46
CA ARG A 351 8.90 5.36 -12.36
C ARG A 351 10.13 4.46 -12.30
N ILE A 352 9.91 3.17 -12.27
CA ILE A 352 10.94 2.14 -12.36
C ILE A 352 10.60 1.15 -13.46
N GLU A 353 11.61 0.60 -14.11
CA GLU A 353 11.50 -0.35 -15.22
C GLU A 353 12.16 -1.68 -14.85
N SER A 354 11.60 -2.80 -15.28
CA SER A 354 12.12 -4.15 -14.99
C SER A 354 13.57 -4.36 -15.47
N GLY A 355 14.03 -3.55 -16.44
CA GLY A 355 15.42 -3.48 -16.88
C GLY A 355 16.39 -2.74 -15.93
N GLY A 356 15.94 -2.34 -14.74
CA GLY A 356 16.79 -1.71 -13.71
C GLY A 356 16.87 -0.18 -13.79
N LYS A 357 16.13 0.46 -14.70
CA LYS A 357 16.13 1.91 -14.83
C LYS A 357 15.17 2.58 -13.85
N MET A 358 15.58 3.69 -13.27
CA MET A 358 14.75 4.60 -12.49
C MET A 358 14.64 5.95 -13.21
N GLY A 359 13.41 6.46 -13.31
CA GLY A 359 13.10 7.77 -13.89
C GLY A 359 13.40 8.93 -12.94
N LYS A 360 12.84 10.09 -13.29
CA LYS A 360 12.87 11.29 -12.44
C LYS A 360 12.21 10.99 -11.10
N ARG A 361 12.85 11.42 -10.00
CA ARG A 361 12.25 11.40 -8.66
C ARG A 361 11.35 12.62 -8.49
N TRP A 362 10.14 12.36 -8.02
CA TRP A 362 9.16 13.38 -7.67
C TRP A 362 9.06 13.50 -6.16
N GLU A 363 9.03 14.71 -5.66
CA GLU A 363 8.61 15.05 -4.31
C GLU A 363 7.07 15.22 -4.35
N ILE A 364 6.36 14.26 -3.77
CA ILE A 364 4.89 14.19 -3.82
C ILE A 364 4.30 15.12 -2.75
N GLY A 365 4.85 15.11 -1.56
CA GLY A 365 4.41 15.97 -0.49
C GLY A 365 5.25 15.84 0.76
N ALA A 366 5.20 16.89 1.61
CA ALA A 366 5.85 16.87 2.90
C ALA A 366 5.15 15.92 3.86
N MET A 367 5.94 15.22 4.68
CA MET A 367 5.47 14.30 5.70
C MET A 367 6.17 14.57 7.04
N ASP A 368 5.60 14.10 8.12
CA ASP A 368 6.29 14.02 9.41
C ASP A 368 7.14 12.73 9.45
N SER A 369 8.38 12.82 9.95
CA SER A 369 9.28 11.65 10.05
C SER A 369 8.89 10.67 11.15
N GLY A 370 8.01 11.08 12.05
CA GLY A 370 7.57 10.30 13.21
C GLY A 370 6.52 9.25 12.86
N ARG A 371 6.05 8.60 13.90
CA ARG A 371 5.06 7.52 13.78
C ARG A 371 3.67 8.01 13.39
N LYS A 372 3.28 9.23 13.79
CA LYS A 372 1.94 9.78 13.53
C LYS A 372 1.60 9.89 12.03
N SER A 373 2.60 10.04 11.15
CA SER A 373 2.36 10.11 9.70
C SER A 373 1.94 8.77 9.07
N GLY A 374 2.09 7.66 9.77
CA GLY A 374 1.67 6.34 9.29
C GLY A 374 2.39 5.89 8.02
N PHE A 375 1.73 5.09 7.22
CA PHE A 375 2.20 4.60 5.92
C PHE A 375 1.49 5.37 4.81
N PRO A 376 2.21 5.96 3.85
CA PRO A 376 1.59 6.54 2.66
C PRO A 376 0.95 5.44 1.81
N GLN A 377 0.03 5.82 0.95
CA GLN A 377 -0.66 4.92 0.04
C GLN A 377 -0.47 5.37 -1.39
N LEU A 378 -0.45 4.42 -2.32
CA LEU A 378 -0.26 4.63 -3.74
C LEU A 378 -1.23 3.73 -4.52
N GLU A 379 -1.99 4.31 -5.45
CA GLU A 379 -2.83 3.58 -6.39
C GLU A 379 -2.80 4.20 -7.77
N VAL A 380 -3.11 3.38 -8.77
CA VAL A 380 -3.20 3.80 -10.17
C VAL A 380 -4.62 3.55 -10.68
N LEU A 381 -5.26 4.60 -11.20
CA LEU A 381 -6.55 4.48 -11.88
C LEU A 381 -6.55 5.33 -13.15
N GLY A 382 -6.92 4.73 -14.29
CA GLY A 382 -6.93 5.40 -15.58
C GLY A 382 -5.55 5.95 -15.96
N ASP A 383 -5.47 7.25 -16.22
CA ASP A 383 -4.25 7.98 -16.60
C ASP A 383 -3.57 8.69 -15.42
N ARG A 384 -3.96 8.39 -14.17
CA ARG A 384 -3.50 9.08 -12.96
C ARG A 384 -2.88 8.12 -11.96
N VAL A 385 -1.91 8.65 -11.22
CA VAL A 385 -1.26 8.03 -10.05
C VAL A 385 -1.70 8.82 -8.82
N TYR A 386 -2.36 8.14 -7.89
CA TYR A 386 -2.95 8.73 -6.69
C TYR A 386 -2.11 8.40 -5.46
N PHE A 387 -2.01 9.36 -4.56
CA PHE A 387 -1.32 9.22 -3.28
C PHE A 387 -2.20 9.70 -2.14
N ALA A 388 -2.10 9.03 -1.01
CA ALA A 388 -2.75 9.46 0.23
C ALA A 388 -1.81 9.25 1.41
N TRP A 389 -1.84 10.16 2.39
CA TRP A 389 -1.06 10.04 3.63
C TRP A 389 -1.71 10.82 4.77
N THR A 390 -1.25 10.57 5.99
CA THR A 390 -1.60 11.37 7.16
C THR A 390 -0.66 12.57 7.24
N GLU A 391 -1.17 13.76 7.01
CA GLU A 391 -0.48 15.03 7.26
C GLU A 391 -0.60 15.38 8.75
N VAL A 392 0.54 15.63 9.40
CA VAL A 392 0.60 15.99 10.82
C VAL A 392 0.81 17.49 10.94
N LYS A 393 -0.13 18.19 11.57
CA LYS A 393 -0.09 19.65 11.81
C LYS A 393 -0.15 19.93 13.30
N GLY A 394 1.01 20.00 13.96
CA GLY A 394 1.05 20.16 15.41
C GLY A 394 0.39 19.00 16.14
N GLU A 395 -0.70 19.28 16.84
CA GLU A 395 -1.47 18.25 17.57
C GLU A 395 -2.54 17.55 16.72
N THR A 396 -2.87 18.07 15.53
CA THR A 396 -3.93 17.55 14.67
C THR A 396 -3.37 16.74 13.50
N ASN A 397 -4.13 15.77 13.07
CA ASN A 397 -3.86 14.96 11.86
C ASN A 397 -4.97 15.21 10.84
N GLN A 398 -4.60 15.13 9.57
CA GLN A 398 -5.56 15.16 8.47
C GLN A 398 -5.09 14.25 7.34
N VAL A 399 -6.01 13.48 6.77
CA VAL A 399 -5.73 12.75 5.53
C VAL A 399 -5.57 13.74 4.39
N ARG A 400 -4.51 13.57 3.63
CA ARG A 400 -4.23 14.33 2.41
C ARG A 400 -4.23 13.41 1.20
N THR A 401 -4.80 13.89 0.09
CA THR A 401 -4.86 13.14 -1.18
C THR A 401 -4.44 14.02 -2.33
N VAL A 402 -3.62 13.45 -3.22
CA VAL A 402 -3.11 14.14 -4.42
C VAL A 402 -3.03 13.18 -5.58
N PHE A 403 -2.85 13.72 -6.79
CA PHE A 403 -2.51 12.91 -7.96
C PHE A 403 -1.49 13.57 -8.88
N LEU A 404 -0.87 12.74 -9.71
CA LEU A 404 -0.08 13.12 -10.88
C LEU A 404 -0.57 12.34 -12.10
N PRO A 405 -0.54 12.93 -13.31
CA PRO A 405 -0.72 12.15 -14.54
C PRO A 405 0.36 11.07 -14.67
N LYS A 406 0.03 9.87 -15.15
CA LYS A 406 1.02 8.83 -15.46
C LYS A 406 2.14 9.33 -16.37
N ALA A 407 1.82 10.22 -17.30
CA ALA A 407 2.77 10.81 -18.23
C ALA A 407 3.82 11.73 -17.55
N ALA A 408 3.66 12.06 -16.27
CA ALA A 408 4.65 12.79 -15.48
C ALA A 408 5.84 11.95 -15.09
N PHE A 409 5.64 10.66 -15.00
CA PHE A 409 6.62 9.66 -14.65
C PHE A 409 7.23 9.04 -15.90
#